data_e21cd84fb1832aca1c569f6490153cf0
#
_entry.id   e21cd84fb1832aca1c569f6490153cf0
#
_cell.length_a   1.000
_cell.length_b   1.000
_cell.length_c   1.000
_cell.angle_alpha   90.00
_cell.angle_beta   90.00
_cell.angle_gamma   90.00
#
_symmetry.space_group_name_H-M   'P 1'
#
loop_
_entity.id
_entity.type
_entity.pdbx_description
1 polymer ?
#
loop_
_entity_poly.entity_id
_entity_poly.type
_entity_poly.pdbx_seq_one_letter_code
_entity_poly.pdbx_strand_id
1 'polypeptide(L)'
;MRLKFLFFWLLFLSGFILQGQQFMDLKKTANPIQKLQISHDLWEKYLRTDVDSLKILSLALQENHQGILIQELMFFSKRVLGCYWIRRGEIQLGKNQLKEALHFHRKIGDKANETEELNELGIASFMEGDYATAKGYFLQSLKTGKDSPDPTHFFMAELNLAKVYDKLNLKEKAKGIAKHYLKETLNRKKNESASNAYGFLSDLELERKNLPLAKEYLEKSIHCLDKTDNVFFKAQALTNMGAYCATIQDFLLASKYFNQALELRIKIKHSKGILESYYNLGSLAYIQNDYSEAENQFLKGLKYAEKAGMIADQIDFMEMLVEVQKEVKNKDKEIEYYRQFIDLKDKNQELLLKSEEDNERLMDYFTVQKNNEPTKQSTNEFWTGILVGSGTVLLGLMLIKYFYRHKQISFFFNRYDK
;
A
#
# COMPACT_ATOMS: atom_id res chain seq x y z
N MET A 1 31.74 -8.44 -22.38
CA MET A 1 30.88 -8.99 -21.32
C MET A 1 31.24 -8.45 -19.92
N ARG A 2 32.52 -8.43 -19.52
CA ARG A 2 32.97 -7.95 -18.17
C ARG A 2 32.66 -6.46 -17.88
N LEU A 3 32.74 -5.57 -18.86
CA LEU A 3 32.44 -4.13 -18.64
C LEU A 3 30.97 -3.85 -18.40
N LYS A 4 30.04 -4.58 -19.05
CA LYS A 4 28.60 -4.46 -18.79
C LYS A 4 28.22 -4.98 -17.40
N PHE A 5 28.92 -6.02 -16.92
CA PHE A 5 28.72 -6.56 -15.58
C PHE A 5 29.22 -5.60 -14.49
N LEU A 6 30.35 -4.93 -14.72
CA LEU A 6 30.88 -3.90 -13.82
C LEU A 6 29.97 -2.66 -13.73
N PHE A 7 29.40 -2.25 -14.87
CA PHE A 7 28.47 -1.11 -14.94
C PHE A 7 27.16 -1.42 -14.24
N PHE A 8 26.67 -2.66 -14.37
CA PHE A 8 25.47 -3.14 -13.66
C PHE A 8 25.71 -3.23 -12.15
N TRP A 9 26.90 -3.65 -11.73
CA TRP A 9 27.33 -3.70 -10.31
C TRP A 9 27.48 -2.31 -9.71
N LEU A 10 28.01 -1.35 -10.45
CA LEU A 10 28.14 0.04 -10.03
C LEU A 10 26.76 0.74 -9.90
N LEU A 11 25.83 0.46 -10.80
CA LEU A 11 24.45 0.97 -10.71
C LEU A 11 23.69 0.31 -9.51
N PHE A 12 23.95 -0.95 -9.24
CA PHE A 12 23.37 -1.67 -8.10
C PHE A 12 23.91 -1.12 -6.76
N LEU A 13 25.22 -0.90 -6.69
CA LEU A 13 25.88 -0.29 -5.52
C LEU A 13 25.43 1.18 -5.33
N SER A 14 25.28 1.95 -6.40
CA SER A 14 24.83 3.34 -6.30
C SER A 14 23.39 3.44 -5.77
N GLY A 15 22.49 2.52 -6.15
CA GLY A 15 21.14 2.44 -5.61
C GLY A 15 21.10 2.12 -4.12
N PHE A 16 21.91 1.18 -3.65
CA PHE A 16 22.06 0.86 -2.22
C PHE A 16 22.68 2.00 -1.42
N ILE A 17 23.69 2.67 -1.99
CA ILE A 17 24.35 3.84 -1.37
C ILE A 17 23.34 4.98 -1.25
N LEU A 18 22.55 5.27 -2.29
CA LEU A 18 21.56 6.36 -2.29
C LEU A 18 20.43 6.08 -1.28
N GLN A 19 19.96 4.83 -1.17
CA GLN A 19 18.96 4.40 -0.21
C GLN A 19 19.50 4.49 1.22
N GLY A 20 20.72 4.00 1.45
CA GLY A 20 21.41 4.13 2.74
C GLY A 20 21.63 5.59 3.15
N GLN A 21 21.96 6.47 2.19
CA GLN A 21 22.14 7.90 2.44
C GLN A 21 20.84 8.57 2.92
N GLN A 22 19.70 8.28 2.31
CA GLN A 22 18.40 8.85 2.72
C GLN A 22 18.00 8.46 4.16
N PHE A 23 18.25 7.21 4.57
CA PHE A 23 18.02 6.79 5.95
C PHE A 23 19.04 7.39 6.92
N MET A 24 20.30 7.59 6.49
CA MET A 24 21.31 8.29 7.28
C MET A 24 20.95 9.75 7.48
N ASP A 25 20.43 10.42 6.46
CA ASP A 25 19.97 11.80 6.54
C ASP A 25 18.77 11.92 7.51
N LEU A 26 17.82 10.98 7.44
CA LEU A 26 16.70 10.89 8.38
C LEU A 26 17.20 10.75 9.83
N LYS A 27 18.17 9.85 10.10
CA LYS A 27 18.73 9.64 11.43
C LYS A 27 19.50 10.84 11.95
N LYS A 28 20.22 11.57 11.08
CA LYS A 28 21.00 12.76 11.42
C LYS A 28 20.12 14.00 11.62
N THR A 29 18.88 14.02 11.11
CA THR A 29 18.00 15.16 11.19
C THR A 29 17.50 15.35 12.61
N ALA A 30 17.98 16.39 13.29
CA ALA A 30 17.58 16.72 14.65
C ALA A 30 16.24 17.48 14.73
N ASN A 31 15.85 18.20 13.67
CA ASN A 31 14.60 18.93 13.60
C ASN A 31 13.41 17.98 13.35
N PRO A 32 12.45 17.86 14.28
CA PRO A 32 11.34 16.92 14.17
C PRO A 32 10.42 17.19 12.97
N ILE A 33 10.20 18.45 12.61
CA ILE A 33 9.35 18.84 11.46
C ILE A 33 10.01 18.38 10.15
N GLN A 34 11.31 18.66 10.01
CA GLN A 34 12.07 18.20 8.84
C GLN A 34 12.15 16.67 8.80
N LYS A 35 12.30 16.02 9.96
CA LYS A 35 12.30 14.57 10.08
C LYS A 35 10.97 13.98 9.63
N LEU A 36 9.84 14.57 10.03
CA LEU A 36 8.50 14.15 9.62
C LEU A 36 8.30 14.32 8.10
N GLN A 37 8.76 15.43 7.51
CA GLN A 37 8.67 15.66 6.06
C GLN A 37 9.47 14.61 5.27
N ILE A 38 10.72 14.36 5.63
CA ILE A 38 11.57 13.33 5.00
C ILE A 38 10.92 11.95 5.14
N SER A 39 10.31 11.68 6.30
CA SER A 39 9.64 10.40 6.57
C SER A 39 8.43 10.19 5.67
N HIS A 40 7.65 11.23 5.45
CA HIS A 40 6.50 11.20 4.52
C HIS A 40 6.95 10.92 3.08
N ASP A 41 7.97 11.62 2.61
CA ASP A 41 8.51 11.43 1.26
C ASP A 41 9.04 9.99 1.06
N LEU A 42 9.72 9.44 2.08
CA LEU A 42 10.21 8.06 2.07
C LEU A 42 9.07 7.04 2.13
N TRP A 43 8.03 7.31 2.95
CA TRP A 43 6.87 6.44 3.05
C TRP A 43 6.10 6.37 1.72
N GLU A 44 5.79 7.48 1.08
CA GLU A 44 5.14 7.51 -0.23
C GLU A 44 5.95 6.74 -1.29
N LYS A 45 7.27 6.92 -1.28
CA LYS A 45 8.17 6.23 -2.18
C LYS A 45 8.14 4.72 -1.97
N TYR A 46 8.29 4.24 -0.72
CA TYR A 46 8.44 2.82 -0.43
C TYR A 46 7.12 2.07 -0.33
N LEU A 47 6.01 2.76 -0.09
CA LEU A 47 4.68 2.15 -0.01
C LEU A 47 4.32 1.35 -1.28
N ARG A 48 4.80 1.79 -2.44
CA ARG A 48 4.52 1.21 -3.76
C ARG A 48 5.71 0.51 -4.41
N THR A 49 6.85 0.48 -3.74
CA THR A 49 8.08 -0.09 -4.31
C THR A 49 8.66 -1.16 -3.41
N ASP A 50 9.41 -0.78 -2.41
CA ASP A 50 10.18 -1.66 -1.54
C ASP A 50 9.53 -1.72 -0.14
N VAL A 51 8.64 -2.70 0.04
CA VAL A 51 7.87 -2.88 1.29
C VAL A 51 8.79 -3.10 2.50
N ASP A 52 9.93 -3.78 2.34
CA ASP A 52 10.86 -4.02 3.44
C ASP A 52 11.53 -2.73 3.93
N SER A 53 11.67 -1.73 3.05
CA SER A 53 12.13 -0.39 3.44
C SER A 53 11.14 0.34 4.35
N LEU A 54 9.86 0.01 4.35
CA LEU A 54 8.89 0.55 5.30
C LEU A 54 9.21 0.11 6.74
N LYS A 55 9.63 -1.14 6.93
CA LYS A 55 10.07 -1.62 8.25
C LYS A 55 11.29 -0.86 8.74
N ILE A 56 12.28 -0.65 7.87
CA ILE A 56 13.48 0.13 8.19
C ILE A 56 13.11 1.58 8.54
N LEU A 57 12.19 2.18 7.79
CA LEU A 57 11.68 3.53 8.06
C LEU A 57 11.01 3.59 9.43
N SER A 58 10.11 2.66 9.74
CA SER A 58 9.45 2.60 11.04
C SER A 58 10.46 2.50 12.19
N LEU A 59 11.44 1.62 12.09
CA LEU A 59 12.49 1.46 13.10
C LEU A 59 13.33 2.74 13.27
N ALA A 60 13.67 3.41 12.19
CA ALA A 60 14.43 4.67 12.23
C ALA A 60 13.65 5.81 12.91
N LEU A 61 12.32 5.74 12.95
CA LEU A 61 11.45 6.71 13.59
C LEU A 61 11.22 6.43 15.08
N GLN A 62 11.46 5.20 15.55
CA GLN A 62 11.25 4.81 16.96
C GLN A 62 12.43 5.17 17.88
N GLU A 63 13.58 5.57 17.32
CA GLU A 63 14.78 5.89 18.10
C GLU A 63 14.61 7.21 18.87
N ASN A 64 14.59 7.10 20.22
CA ASN A 64 14.70 8.12 21.29
C ASN A 64 14.23 9.56 21.03
N HIS A 65 13.05 9.89 21.56
CA HIS A 65 12.55 11.27 21.48
C HIS A 65 11.62 11.68 22.65
N GLN A 66 11.63 12.93 23.08
CA GLN A 66 10.72 13.50 24.07
C GLN A 66 9.97 14.74 23.51
N GLY A 67 8.64 14.87 23.71
CA GLY A 67 7.79 16.02 23.30
C GLY A 67 6.63 15.69 22.36
N ILE A 68 5.72 16.62 22.07
CA ILE A 68 4.48 16.41 21.28
C ILE A 68 4.76 16.04 19.81
N LEU A 69 5.69 16.73 19.15
CA LEU A 69 6.13 16.42 17.78
C LEU A 69 6.73 15.01 17.65
N ILE A 70 7.08 14.43 18.73
CA ILE A 70 7.64 13.09 18.89
C ILE A 70 6.54 12.05 18.93
N GLN A 71 5.41 12.38 19.55
CA GLN A 71 4.23 11.54 19.47
C GLN A 71 3.75 11.44 18.01
N GLU A 72 3.76 12.52 17.24
CA GLU A 72 3.46 12.48 15.80
C GLU A 72 4.41 11.54 15.05
N LEU A 73 5.72 11.62 15.25
CA LEU A 73 6.69 10.72 14.64
C LEU A 73 6.46 9.26 15.05
N MET A 74 6.17 9.01 16.32
CA MET A 74 5.89 7.68 16.84
C MET A 74 4.63 7.08 16.18
N PHE A 75 3.53 7.85 16.09
CA PHE A 75 2.30 7.35 15.47
C PHE A 75 2.40 7.28 13.94
N PHE A 76 3.17 8.15 13.31
CA PHE A 76 3.55 7.99 11.92
C PHE A 76 4.36 6.69 11.70
N SER A 77 5.31 6.37 12.59
CA SER A 77 6.02 5.08 12.59
C SER A 77 5.06 3.89 12.67
N LYS A 78 4.04 3.96 13.54
CA LYS A 78 3.00 2.93 13.66
C LYS A 78 2.19 2.78 12.37
N ARG A 79 1.81 3.88 11.71
CA ARG A 79 1.16 3.83 10.39
C ARG A 79 2.05 3.13 9.36
N VAL A 80 3.33 3.53 9.28
CA VAL A 80 4.29 2.92 8.35
C VAL A 80 4.43 1.42 8.59
N LEU A 81 4.54 1.02 9.86
CA LEU A 81 4.63 -0.38 10.26
C LEU A 81 3.32 -1.13 9.98
N GLY A 82 2.17 -0.51 10.18
CA GLY A 82 0.87 -1.05 9.84
C GLY A 82 0.75 -1.34 8.36
N CYS A 83 1.13 -0.39 7.50
CA CYS A 83 1.16 -0.58 6.06
C CYS A 83 2.14 -1.68 5.63
N TYR A 84 3.29 -1.80 6.29
CA TYR A 84 4.24 -2.89 6.07
C TYR A 84 3.61 -4.25 6.32
N TRP A 85 2.99 -4.46 7.49
CA TRP A 85 2.39 -5.74 7.86
C TRP A 85 1.24 -6.14 6.94
N ILE A 86 0.36 -5.19 6.57
CA ILE A 86 -0.74 -5.44 5.63
C ILE A 86 -0.21 -5.95 4.29
N ARG A 87 0.86 -5.34 3.76
CA ARG A 87 1.44 -5.72 2.46
C ARG A 87 2.21 -7.04 2.52
N ARG A 88 2.58 -7.47 3.72
CA ARG A 88 3.18 -8.78 3.98
C ARG A 88 2.14 -9.88 4.18
N GLY A 89 0.84 -9.54 4.21
CA GLY A 89 -0.24 -10.46 4.50
C GLY A 89 -0.57 -10.61 5.98
N GLU A 90 0.21 -9.99 6.88
CA GLU A 90 -0.02 -9.97 8.32
C GLU A 90 -1.05 -8.90 8.69
N ILE A 91 -2.29 -9.10 8.20
CA ILE A 91 -3.30 -8.03 8.16
C ILE A 91 -3.70 -7.58 9.56
N GLN A 92 -3.87 -8.50 10.51
CA GLN A 92 -4.27 -8.15 11.88
C GLN A 92 -3.22 -7.32 12.60
N LEU A 93 -1.92 -7.68 12.48
CA LEU A 93 -0.83 -6.87 13.01
C LEU A 93 -0.85 -5.46 12.44
N GLY A 94 -1.06 -5.35 11.13
CA GLY A 94 -1.17 -4.07 10.46
C GLY A 94 -2.35 -3.24 10.93
N LYS A 95 -3.54 -3.83 11.05
CA LYS A 95 -4.75 -3.17 11.55
C LYS A 95 -4.57 -2.62 12.96
N ASN A 96 -3.88 -3.33 13.83
CA ASN A 96 -3.65 -2.87 15.19
C ASN A 96 -2.75 -1.64 15.24
N GLN A 97 -1.64 -1.64 14.49
CA GLN A 97 -0.77 -0.46 14.40
C GLN A 97 -1.52 0.76 13.83
N LEU A 98 -2.34 0.55 12.81
CA LEU A 98 -3.15 1.62 12.22
C LEU A 98 -4.24 2.14 13.17
N LYS A 99 -4.89 1.27 13.95
CA LYS A 99 -5.91 1.70 14.94
C LYS A 99 -5.30 2.57 16.04
N GLU A 100 -4.09 2.27 16.48
CA GLU A 100 -3.39 3.09 17.46
C GLU A 100 -3.05 4.48 16.89
N ALA A 101 -2.53 4.51 15.66
CA ALA A 101 -2.24 5.76 14.95
C ALA A 101 -3.53 6.58 14.75
N LEU A 102 -4.60 5.94 14.28
CA LEU A 102 -5.93 6.55 14.10
C LEU A 102 -6.48 7.16 15.40
N HIS A 103 -6.36 6.45 16.52
CA HIS A 103 -6.81 6.95 17.82
C HIS A 103 -6.07 8.24 18.19
N PHE A 104 -4.76 8.28 18.00
CA PHE A 104 -3.95 9.45 18.27
C PHE A 104 -4.32 10.64 17.38
N HIS A 105 -4.39 10.44 16.05
CA HIS A 105 -4.68 11.53 15.11
C HIS A 105 -6.11 12.08 15.30
N ARG A 106 -7.07 11.23 15.67
CA ARG A 106 -8.40 11.68 16.11
C ARG A 106 -8.36 12.57 17.35
N LYS A 107 -7.56 12.20 18.35
CA LYS A 107 -7.42 12.95 19.60
C LYS A 107 -6.83 14.33 19.37
N ILE A 108 -5.87 14.48 18.47
CA ILE A 108 -5.26 15.78 18.14
C ILE A 108 -5.99 16.55 17.03
N GLY A 109 -7.03 15.98 16.44
CA GLY A 109 -7.84 16.61 15.39
C GLY A 109 -7.16 16.65 14.00
N ASP A 110 -6.14 15.83 13.77
CA ASP A 110 -5.44 15.75 12.48
C ASP A 110 -6.27 14.96 11.45
N LYS A 111 -7.08 15.70 10.68
CA LYS A 111 -7.98 15.13 9.70
C LYS A 111 -7.27 14.51 8.49
N ALA A 112 -6.09 14.99 8.14
CA ALA A 112 -5.33 14.46 7.02
C ALA A 112 -4.84 13.04 7.33
N ASN A 113 -4.14 12.87 8.46
CA ASN A 113 -3.65 11.57 8.89
C ASN A 113 -4.79 10.61 9.25
N GLU A 114 -5.87 11.09 9.92
CA GLU A 114 -7.08 10.27 10.17
C GLU A 114 -7.66 9.70 8.87
N THR A 115 -7.71 10.49 7.80
CA THR A 115 -8.24 10.06 6.50
C THR A 115 -7.40 8.94 5.87
N GLU A 116 -6.07 9.06 5.96
CA GLU A 116 -5.15 8.03 5.43
C GLU A 116 -5.26 6.72 6.20
N GLU A 117 -5.29 6.76 7.52
CA GLU A 117 -5.38 5.56 8.35
C GLU A 117 -6.71 4.84 8.16
N LEU A 118 -7.80 5.57 8.02
CA LEU A 118 -9.09 5.00 7.66
C LEU A 118 -9.05 4.33 6.27
N ASN A 119 -8.39 4.93 5.30
CA ASN A 119 -8.22 4.33 3.98
C ASN A 119 -7.39 3.03 4.05
N GLU A 120 -6.28 3.02 4.78
CA GLU A 120 -5.44 1.82 4.93
C GLU A 120 -6.16 0.71 5.71
N LEU A 121 -6.95 1.04 6.75
CA LEU A 121 -7.82 0.08 7.44
C LEU A 121 -8.91 -0.49 6.53
N GLY A 122 -9.44 0.34 5.63
CA GLY A 122 -10.37 -0.09 4.58
C GLY A 122 -9.71 -1.08 3.60
N ILE A 123 -8.47 -0.80 3.17
CA ILE A 123 -7.69 -1.70 2.32
C ILE A 123 -7.42 -3.03 3.03
N ALA A 124 -7.02 -2.98 4.31
CA ALA A 124 -6.80 -4.17 5.12
C ALA A 124 -8.05 -5.06 5.19
N SER A 125 -9.20 -4.47 5.51
CA SER A 125 -10.48 -5.19 5.58
C SER A 125 -10.93 -5.72 4.21
N PHE A 126 -10.63 -5.00 3.13
CA PHE A 126 -10.89 -5.46 1.76
C PHE A 126 -10.05 -6.71 1.42
N MET A 127 -8.78 -6.73 1.83
CA MET A 127 -7.89 -7.88 1.61
C MET A 127 -8.32 -9.13 2.40
N GLU A 128 -8.96 -8.95 3.56
CA GLU A 128 -9.58 -10.04 4.33
C GLU A 128 -10.90 -10.55 3.73
N GLY A 129 -11.44 -9.87 2.72
CA GLY A 129 -12.77 -10.17 2.17
C GLY A 129 -13.92 -9.61 3.01
N ASP A 130 -13.65 -8.90 4.10
CA ASP A 130 -14.67 -8.19 4.88
C ASP A 130 -15.08 -6.89 4.21
N TYR A 131 -15.84 -7.03 3.13
CA TYR A 131 -16.28 -5.90 2.32
C TYR A 131 -17.25 -4.97 3.06
N ALA A 132 -17.94 -5.45 4.08
CA ALA A 132 -18.84 -4.62 4.91
C ALA A 132 -18.04 -3.63 5.76
N THR A 133 -17.03 -4.11 6.47
CA THR A 133 -16.12 -3.28 7.26
C THR A 133 -15.28 -2.37 6.37
N ALA A 134 -14.76 -2.87 5.25
CA ALA A 134 -14.01 -2.08 4.27
C ALA A 134 -14.84 -0.88 3.77
N LYS A 135 -16.10 -1.11 3.39
CA LYS A 135 -17.04 -0.03 3.02
C LYS A 135 -17.17 1.00 4.13
N GLY A 136 -17.33 0.56 5.38
CA GLY A 136 -17.45 1.44 6.55
C GLY A 136 -16.24 2.36 6.70
N TYR A 137 -15.04 1.82 6.61
CA TYR A 137 -13.80 2.60 6.70
C TYR A 137 -13.62 3.57 5.54
N PHE A 138 -13.88 3.16 4.28
CA PHE A 138 -13.78 4.06 3.14
C PHE A 138 -14.80 5.20 3.20
N LEU A 139 -16.04 4.94 3.65
CA LEU A 139 -17.03 5.99 3.85
C LEU A 139 -16.61 6.98 4.96
N GLN A 140 -16.03 6.50 6.06
CA GLN A 140 -15.48 7.35 7.10
C GLN A 140 -14.30 8.19 6.56
N SER A 141 -13.37 7.57 5.83
CA SER A 141 -12.26 8.26 5.18
C SER A 141 -12.74 9.37 4.26
N LEU A 142 -13.75 9.09 3.41
CA LEU A 142 -14.37 10.09 2.53
C LEU A 142 -15.03 11.24 3.30
N LYS A 143 -15.68 10.95 4.43
CA LYS A 143 -16.30 11.97 5.28
C LYS A 143 -15.24 12.84 5.93
N THR A 144 -14.22 12.24 6.55
CA THR A 144 -13.14 12.96 7.25
C THR A 144 -12.29 13.75 6.27
N GLY A 145 -12.01 13.22 5.10
CA GLY A 145 -11.18 13.88 4.07
C GLY A 145 -11.82 15.12 3.45
N LYS A 146 -13.15 15.27 3.51
CA LYS A 146 -13.84 16.53 3.10
C LYS A 146 -13.45 17.71 4.00
N ASP A 147 -13.20 17.43 5.26
CA ASP A 147 -12.83 18.43 6.26
C ASP A 147 -11.30 18.61 6.34
N SER A 148 -10.53 17.88 5.52
CA SER A 148 -9.07 17.98 5.45
C SER A 148 -8.63 19.18 4.62
N PRO A 149 -7.57 19.90 5.02
CA PRO A 149 -6.98 20.95 4.20
C PRO A 149 -6.43 20.47 2.85
N ASP A 150 -6.03 19.20 2.76
CA ASP A 150 -5.57 18.55 1.53
C ASP A 150 -6.59 17.51 1.05
N PRO A 151 -7.29 17.80 -0.06
CA PRO A 151 -8.28 16.88 -0.62
C PRO A 151 -7.65 15.67 -1.35
N THR A 152 -6.33 15.57 -1.48
CA THR A 152 -5.67 14.48 -2.24
C THR A 152 -5.92 13.12 -1.59
N HIS A 153 -5.94 13.05 -0.26
CA HIS A 153 -6.19 11.81 0.50
C HIS A 153 -7.64 11.31 0.36
N PHE A 154 -8.57 12.24 0.14
CA PHE A 154 -9.99 11.95 -0.07
C PHE A 154 -10.23 11.06 -1.31
N PHE A 155 -9.53 11.34 -2.42
CA PHE A 155 -9.82 10.66 -3.71
C PHE A 155 -9.42 9.18 -3.73
N MET A 156 -8.39 8.78 -2.99
CA MET A 156 -7.96 7.36 -2.99
C MET A 156 -9.03 6.43 -2.42
N ALA A 157 -9.71 6.86 -1.36
CA ALA A 157 -10.78 6.10 -0.74
C ALA A 157 -12.01 5.93 -1.67
N GLU A 158 -12.25 6.87 -2.60
CA GLU A 158 -13.38 6.81 -3.53
C GLU A 158 -13.24 5.65 -4.52
N LEU A 159 -12.09 5.47 -5.15
CA LEU A 159 -11.86 4.34 -6.05
C LEU A 159 -11.84 3.00 -5.31
N ASN A 160 -11.30 2.98 -4.09
CA ASN A 160 -11.34 1.78 -3.24
C ASN A 160 -12.77 1.42 -2.86
N LEU A 161 -13.62 2.41 -2.56
CA LEU A 161 -15.04 2.19 -2.33
C LEU A 161 -15.76 1.63 -3.58
N ALA A 162 -15.39 2.10 -4.78
CA ALA A 162 -15.90 1.55 -6.02
C ALA A 162 -15.55 0.06 -6.16
N LYS A 163 -14.30 -0.33 -5.86
CA LYS A 163 -13.87 -1.74 -5.84
C LYS A 163 -14.66 -2.58 -4.81
N VAL A 164 -14.99 -2.02 -3.65
CA VAL A 164 -15.87 -2.71 -2.67
C VAL A 164 -17.26 -2.95 -3.24
N TYR A 165 -17.87 -1.94 -3.87
CA TYR A 165 -19.18 -2.12 -4.50
C TYR A 165 -19.16 -3.15 -5.62
N ASP A 166 -18.06 -3.24 -6.35
CA ASP A 166 -17.84 -4.27 -7.36
C ASP A 166 -17.86 -5.67 -6.73
N LYS A 167 -17.09 -5.90 -5.67
CA LYS A 167 -17.07 -7.18 -4.92
C LYS A 167 -18.40 -7.53 -4.29
N LEU A 168 -19.21 -6.54 -3.93
CA LEU A 168 -20.59 -6.72 -3.46
C LEU A 168 -21.60 -6.90 -4.60
N ASN A 169 -21.15 -7.09 -5.85
CA ASN A 169 -21.97 -7.24 -7.05
C ASN A 169 -22.89 -6.04 -7.37
N LEU A 170 -22.52 -4.85 -6.87
CA LEU A 170 -23.23 -3.59 -7.13
C LEU A 170 -22.53 -2.83 -8.27
N LYS A 171 -22.41 -3.48 -9.44
CA LYS A 171 -21.61 -3.05 -10.60
C LYS A 171 -21.94 -1.65 -11.10
N GLU A 172 -23.22 -1.26 -11.17
CA GLU A 172 -23.60 0.10 -11.62
C GLU A 172 -23.14 1.18 -10.65
N LYS A 173 -23.22 0.88 -9.35
CA LYS A 173 -22.75 1.78 -8.31
C LYS A 173 -21.23 1.95 -8.35
N ALA A 174 -20.51 0.83 -8.50
CA ALA A 174 -19.06 0.81 -8.71
C ALA A 174 -18.66 1.67 -9.92
N LYS A 175 -19.31 1.45 -11.06
CA LYS A 175 -19.07 2.20 -12.30
C LYS A 175 -19.36 3.69 -12.14
N GLY A 176 -20.47 4.06 -11.48
CA GLY A 176 -20.82 5.46 -11.22
C GLY A 176 -19.75 6.19 -10.40
N ILE A 177 -19.30 5.57 -9.30
CA ILE A 177 -18.26 6.13 -8.43
C ILE A 177 -16.92 6.23 -9.18
N ALA A 178 -16.52 5.19 -9.91
CA ALA A 178 -15.29 5.20 -10.68
C ALA A 178 -15.27 6.28 -11.78
N LYS A 179 -16.40 6.53 -12.45
CA LYS A 179 -16.53 7.62 -13.43
C LYS A 179 -16.44 9.00 -12.77
N HIS A 180 -17.05 9.19 -11.60
CA HIS A 180 -16.93 10.42 -10.85
C HIS A 180 -15.46 10.68 -10.45
N TYR A 181 -14.81 9.67 -9.86
CA TYR A 181 -13.39 9.71 -9.52
C TYR A 181 -12.50 10.04 -10.73
N LEU A 182 -12.77 9.40 -11.88
CA LEU A 182 -12.04 9.65 -13.12
C LEU A 182 -12.17 11.12 -13.56
N LYS A 183 -13.38 11.66 -13.55
CA LYS A 183 -13.63 13.06 -13.91
C LYS A 183 -12.82 14.02 -13.01
N GLU A 184 -12.83 13.79 -11.70
CA GLU A 184 -12.13 14.64 -10.75
C GLU A 184 -10.59 14.53 -10.91
N THR A 185 -10.06 13.33 -11.15
CA THR A 185 -8.61 13.13 -11.35
C THR A 185 -8.13 13.76 -12.65
N LEU A 186 -8.92 13.70 -13.72
CA LEU A 186 -8.61 14.38 -14.99
C LEU A 186 -8.62 15.91 -14.84
N ASN A 187 -9.62 16.46 -14.17
CA ASN A 187 -9.72 17.91 -13.90
C ASN A 187 -8.49 18.42 -13.11
N ARG A 188 -7.96 17.58 -12.22
CA ARG A 188 -6.77 17.89 -11.39
C ARG A 188 -5.45 17.47 -12.01
N LYS A 189 -5.44 16.98 -13.25
CA LYS A 189 -4.25 16.48 -13.98
C LYS A 189 -3.48 15.40 -13.20
N LYS A 190 -4.19 14.57 -12.41
CA LYS A 190 -3.63 13.43 -11.69
C LYS A 190 -3.58 12.20 -12.59
N ASN A 191 -2.64 12.18 -13.53
CA ASN A 191 -2.58 11.19 -14.61
C ASN A 191 -2.50 9.73 -14.11
N GLU A 192 -1.74 9.45 -13.07
CA GLU A 192 -1.60 8.11 -12.48
C GLU A 192 -2.93 7.63 -11.87
N SER A 193 -3.62 8.52 -11.15
CA SER A 193 -4.93 8.24 -10.58
C SER A 193 -5.98 8.01 -11.66
N ALA A 194 -5.96 8.81 -12.74
CA ALA A 194 -6.83 8.63 -13.89
C ALA A 194 -6.56 7.29 -14.60
N SER A 195 -5.29 6.92 -14.78
CA SER A 195 -4.90 5.62 -15.34
C SER A 195 -5.48 4.46 -14.53
N ASN A 196 -5.38 4.52 -13.19
CA ASN A 196 -5.94 3.49 -12.31
C ASN A 196 -7.47 3.39 -12.42
N ALA A 197 -8.15 4.55 -12.53
CA ALA A 197 -9.61 4.57 -12.75
C ALA A 197 -10.01 3.97 -14.09
N TYR A 198 -9.29 4.28 -15.16
CA TYR A 198 -9.51 3.67 -16.47
C TYR A 198 -9.29 2.16 -16.44
N GLY A 199 -8.22 1.68 -15.76
CA GLY A 199 -7.98 0.24 -15.58
C GLY A 199 -9.17 -0.43 -14.91
N PHE A 200 -9.65 0.09 -13.79
CA PHE A 200 -10.80 -0.47 -13.08
C PHE A 200 -12.10 -0.41 -13.91
N LEU A 201 -12.34 0.67 -14.67
CA LEU A 201 -13.49 0.75 -15.59
C LEU A 201 -13.38 -0.29 -16.71
N SER A 202 -12.18 -0.55 -17.21
CA SER A 202 -11.95 -1.61 -18.18
C SER A 202 -12.30 -3.00 -17.61
N ASP A 203 -11.87 -3.29 -16.37
CA ASP A 203 -12.18 -4.58 -15.71
C ASP A 203 -13.69 -4.79 -15.61
N LEU A 204 -14.45 -3.76 -15.23
CA LEU A 204 -15.91 -3.81 -15.18
C LEU A 204 -16.55 -4.08 -16.57
N GLU A 205 -15.99 -3.53 -17.64
CA GLU A 205 -16.48 -3.76 -19.00
C GLU A 205 -16.06 -5.15 -19.54
N LEU A 206 -14.89 -5.65 -19.16
CA LEU A 206 -14.47 -7.03 -19.47
C LEU A 206 -15.43 -8.06 -18.88
N GLU A 207 -15.81 -7.91 -17.62
CA GLU A 207 -16.78 -8.79 -16.97
C GLU A 207 -18.15 -8.77 -17.67
N ARG A 208 -18.50 -7.64 -18.28
CA ARG A 208 -19.73 -7.47 -19.11
C ARG A 208 -19.56 -7.96 -20.55
N LYS A 209 -18.38 -8.45 -20.91
CA LYS A 209 -18.00 -8.84 -22.28
C LYS A 209 -18.10 -7.67 -23.29
N ASN A 210 -18.01 -6.41 -22.81
CA ASN A 210 -17.97 -5.23 -23.66
C ASN A 210 -16.52 -4.91 -24.05
N LEU A 211 -15.98 -5.79 -24.90
CA LEU A 211 -14.57 -5.77 -25.31
C LEU A 211 -14.14 -4.44 -25.98
N PRO A 212 -14.95 -3.80 -26.84
CA PRO A 212 -14.55 -2.53 -27.46
C PRO A 212 -14.33 -1.41 -26.43
N LEU A 213 -15.25 -1.26 -25.46
CA LEU A 213 -15.16 -0.21 -24.45
C LEU A 213 -14.04 -0.51 -23.42
N ALA A 214 -13.84 -1.78 -23.08
CA ALA A 214 -12.73 -2.21 -22.24
C ALA A 214 -11.39 -1.82 -22.87
N LYS A 215 -11.20 -2.10 -24.16
CA LYS A 215 -10.01 -1.71 -24.91
C LYS A 215 -9.79 -0.19 -24.91
N GLU A 216 -10.86 0.57 -25.19
CA GLU A 216 -10.79 2.04 -25.19
C GLU A 216 -10.31 2.58 -23.83
N TYR A 217 -10.83 2.04 -22.72
CA TYR A 217 -10.38 2.45 -21.40
C TYR A 217 -8.92 2.08 -21.14
N LEU A 218 -8.43 0.91 -21.58
CA LEU A 218 -7.03 0.53 -21.43
C LEU A 218 -6.09 1.43 -22.24
N GLU A 219 -6.45 1.77 -23.46
CA GLU A 219 -5.68 2.70 -24.29
C GLU A 219 -5.57 4.08 -23.62
N LYS A 220 -6.67 4.58 -23.05
CA LYS A 220 -6.70 5.82 -22.27
C LYS A 220 -5.86 5.71 -20.99
N SER A 221 -5.88 4.56 -20.32
CA SER A 221 -5.04 4.29 -19.14
C SER A 221 -3.55 4.43 -19.47
N ILE A 222 -3.11 3.80 -20.55
CA ILE A 222 -1.71 3.88 -21.02
C ILE A 222 -1.36 5.31 -21.40
N HIS A 223 -2.22 5.99 -22.17
CA HIS A 223 -1.98 7.37 -22.60
C HIS A 223 -1.82 8.35 -21.41
N CYS A 224 -2.55 8.15 -20.32
CA CYS A 224 -2.36 8.94 -19.11
C CYS A 224 -0.93 8.80 -18.54
N LEU A 225 -0.27 7.67 -18.78
CA LEU A 225 1.06 7.36 -18.25
C LEU A 225 2.22 7.75 -19.16
N ASP A 226 1.94 8.22 -20.39
CA ASP A 226 2.99 8.72 -21.30
C ASP A 226 3.69 9.95 -20.73
N LYS A 227 3.01 10.70 -19.87
CA LYS A 227 3.47 11.95 -19.25
C LYS A 227 4.05 11.76 -17.85
N THR A 228 4.27 10.53 -17.41
CA THR A 228 4.81 10.22 -16.07
C THR A 228 5.89 9.14 -16.16
N ASP A 229 6.86 9.22 -15.27
CA ASP A 229 7.90 8.18 -15.11
C ASP A 229 7.55 7.15 -14.03
N ASN A 230 6.29 7.13 -13.56
CA ASN A 230 5.86 6.25 -12.51
C ASN A 230 5.76 4.80 -13.00
N VAL A 231 6.83 4.05 -12.75
CA VAL A 231 7.00 2.67 -13.18
C VAL A 231 5.94 1.73 -12.60
N PHE A 232 5.48 2.01 -11.37
CA PHE A 232 4.44 1.19 -10.71
C PHE A 232 3.14 1.19 -11.51
N PHE A 233 2.62 2.37 -11.88
CA PHE A 233 1.38 2.47 -12.65
C PHE A 233 1.55 1.97 -14.09
N LYS A 234 2.74 2.15 -14.69
CA LYS A 234 3.04 1.56 -16.02
C LYS A 234 2.95 0.03 -15.98
N ALA A 235 3.52 -0.61 -14.97
CA ALA A 235 3.43 -2.06 -14.80
C ALA A 235 1.97 -2.52 -14.59
N GLN A 236 1.17 -1.78 -13.82
CA GLN A 236 -0.24 -2.10 -13.61
C GLN A 236 -1.05 -1.99 -14.91
N ALA A 237 -0.86 -0.93 -15.69
CA ALA A 237 -1.55 -0.76 -16.97
C ALA A 237 -1.19 -1.86 -17.98
N LEU A 238 0.08 -2.30 -18.01
CA LEU A 238 0.52 -3.43 -18.83
C LEU A 238 -0.13 -4.75 -18.36
N THR A 239 -0.27 -4.96 -17.06
CA THR A 239 -0.98 -6.15 -16.53
C THR A 239 -2.43 -6.16 -16.99
N ASN A 240 -3.13 -5.04 -16.90
CA ASN A 240 -4.53 -4.93 -17.34
C ASN A 240 -4.66 -5.17 -18.87
N MET A 241 -3.70 -4.66 -19.66
CA MET A 241 -3.66 -4.94 -21.10
C MET A 241 -3.40 -6.43 -21.39
N GLY A 242 -2.52 -7.07 -20.62
CA GLY A 242 -2.28 -8.51 -20.70
C GLY A 242 -3.54 -9.33 -20.40
N ALA A 243 -4.29 -8.95 -19.36
CA ALA A 243 -5.56 -9.59 -18.99
C ALA A 243 -6.62 -9.44 -20.10
N TYR A 244 -6.72 -8.24 -20.69
CA TYR A 244 -7.58 -8.03 -21.87
C TYR A 244 -7.19 -8.97 -23.03
N CYS A 245 -5.90 -9.02 -23.38
CA CYS A 245 -5.40 -9.87 -24.47
C CYS A 245 -5.67 -11.35 -24.18
N ALA A 246 -5.52 -11.81 -22.95
CA ALA A 246 -5.87 -13.17 -22.53
C ALA A 246 -7.37 -13.45 -22.74
N THR A 247 -8.23 -12.47 -22.40
CA THR A 247 -9.69 -12.59 -22.54
C THR A 247 -10.10 -12.72 -24.02
N ILE A 248 -9.42 -12.03 -24.93
CA ILE A 248 -9.67 -12.16 -26.39
C ILE A 248 -8.86 -13.31 -27.04
N GLN A 249 -8.20 -14.14 -26.23
CA GLN A 249 -7.38 -15.27 -26.63
C GLN A 249 -6.14 -14.92 -27.48
N ASP A 250 -5.69 -13.67 -27.45
CA ASP A 250 -4.38 -13.29 -27.98
C ASP A 250 -3.28 -13.57 -26.92
N PHE A 251 -2.99 -14.85 -26.75
CA PHE A 251 -2.10 -15.32 -25.68
C PHE A 251 -0.65 -14.87 -25.88
N LEU A 252 -0.22 -14.71 -27.13
CA LEU A 252 1.12 -14.21 -27.43
C LEU A 252 1.31 -12.77 -26.93
N LEU A 253 0.35 -11.92 -27.24
CA LEU A 253 0.37 -10.53 -26.82
C LEU A 253 0.15 -10.38 -25.30
N ALA A 254 -0.71 -11.23 -24.71
CA ALA A 254 -0.90 -11.30 -23.26
C ALA A 254 0.42 -11.62 -22.54
N SER A 255 1.12 -12.68 -22.98
CA SER A 255 2.43 -13.06 -22.42
C SER A 255 3.46 -11.92 -22.53
N LYS A 256 3.49 -11.23 -23.67
CA LYS A 256 4.38 -10.09 -23.87
C LYS A 256 4.11 -8.97 -22.83
N TYR A 257 2.86 -8.59 -22.62
CA TYR A 257 2.49 -7.56 -21.65
C TYR A 257 2.77 -7.97 -20.21
N PHE A 258 2.47 -9.21 -19.83
CA PHE A 258 2.78 -9.71 -18.48
C PHE A 258 4.29 -9.74 -18.20
N ASN A 259 5.11 -10.15 -19.19
CA ASN A 259 6.57 -10.11 -19.04
C ASN A 259 7.11 -8.69 -18.91
N GLN A 260 6.60 -7.73 -19.69
CA GLN A 260 6.97 -6.33 -19.55
C GLN A 260 6.59 -5.76 -18.18
N ALA A 261 5.42 -6.13 -17.66
CA ALA A 261 5.01 -5.75 -16.30
C ALA A 261 5.94 -6.36 -15.24
N LEU A 262 6.32 -7.63 -15.39
CA LEU A 262 7.26 -8.32 -14.50
C LEU A 262 8.63 -7.61 -14.47
N GLU A 263 9.20 -7.27 -15.63
CA GLU A 263 10.47 -6.55 -15.73
C GLU A 263 10.43 -5.21 -14.99
N LEU A 264 9.36 -4.43 -15.18
CA LEU A 264 9.17 -3.17 -14.48
C LEU A 264 9.06 -3.36 -12.96
N ARG A 265 8.32 -4.36 -12.51
CA ARG A 265 8.13 -4.69 -11.09
C ARG A 265 9.42 -5.17 -10.43
N ILE A 266 10.25 -5.94 -11.14
CA ILE A 266 11.59 -6.33 -10.69
C ILE A 266 12.48 -5.09 -10.54
N LYS A 267 12.45 -4.17 -11.52
CA LYS A 267 13.23 -2.93 -11.46
C LYS A 267 12.96 -2.09 -10.22
N ILE A 268 11.69 -2.01 -9.80
CA ILE A 268 11.28 -1.25 -8.60
C ILE A 268 11.19 -2.11 -7.33
N LYS A 269 11.56 -3.38 -7.39
CA LYS A 269 11.50 -4.35 -6.28
C LYS A 269 10.09 -4.49 -5.65
N HIS A 270 9.04 -4.36 -6.45
CA HIS A 270 7.67 -4.47 -5.97
C HIS A 270 7.26 -5.93 -5.78
N SER A 271 7.53 -6.50 -4.59
CA SER A 271 7.40 -7.94 -4.30
C SER A 271 6.01 -8.49 -4.62
N LYS A 272 4.93 -7.85 -4.14
CA LYS A 272 3.56 -8.31 -4.44
C LYS A 272 3.25 -8.30 -5.95
N GLY A 273 3.71 -7.28 -6.67
CA GLY A 273 3.53 -7.23 -8.11
C GLY A 273 4.35 -8.27 -8.88
N ILE A 274 5.56 -8.61 -8.40
CA ILE A 274 6.36 -9.70 -9.00
C ILE A 274 5.60 -11.04 -8.87
N LEU A 275 5.04 -11.32 -7.69
CA LEU A 275 4.23 -12.51 -7.44
C LEU A 275 2.98 -12.54 -8.34
N GLU A 276 2.25 -11.42 -8.43
CA GLU A 276 1.12 -11.26 -9.33
C GLU A 276 1.51 -11.54 -10.80
N SER A 277 2.69 -11.09 -11.24
CA SER A 277 3.15 -11.35 -12.61
C SER A 277 3.44 -12.83 -12.86
N TYR A 278 4.08 -13.52 -11.92
CA TYR A 278 4.29 -14.97 -12.04
C TYR A 278 2.97 -15.73 -12.03
N TYR A 279 2.02 -15.33 -11.18
CA TYR A 279 0.70 -15.92 -11.14
C TYR A 279 -0.04 -15.76 -12.48
N ASN A 280 -0.01 -14.55 -13.06
CA ASN A 280 -0.66 -14.26 -14.35
C ASN A 280 -0.01 -15.05 -15.51
N LEU A 281 1.32 -15.18 -15.54
CA LEU A 281 2.04 -15.96 -16.55
C LEU A 281 1.73 -17.45 -16.40
N GLY A 282 1.71 -17.98 -15.19
CA GLY A 282 1.35 -19.36 -14.91
C GLY A 282 -0.10 -19.66 -15.29
N SER A 283 -1.03 -18.78 -14.93
CA SER A 283 -2.45 -18.89 -15.29
C SER A 283 -2.66 -18.81 -16.80
N LEU A 284 -1.89 -17.96 -17.50
CA LEU A 284 -1.95 -17.88 -18.96
C LEU A 284 -1.50 -19.18 -19.62
N ALA A 285 -0.41 -19.80 -19.15
CA ALA A 285 0.06 -21.09 -19.63
C ALA A 285 -0.96 -22.22 -19.32
N TYR A 286 -1.55 -22.19 -18.11
CA TYR A 286 -2.58 -23.16 -17.71
C TYR A 286 -3.80 -23.13 -18.64
N ILE A 287 -4.30 -21.93 -18.98
CA ILE A 287 -5.43 -21.77 -19.92
C ILE A 287 -5.09 -22.30 -21.33
N GLN A 288 -3.82 -22.25 -21.72
CA GLN A 288 -3.32 -22.80 -22.98
C GLN A 288 -3.07 -24.31 -22.92
N ASN A 289 -3.32 -24.97 -21.78
CA ASN A 289 -2.98 -26.35 -21.49
C ASN A 289 -1.46 -26.64 -21.54
N ASP A 290 -0.61 -25.59 -21.50
CA ASP A 290 0.83 -25.76 -21.31
C ASP A 290 1.14 -25.91 -19.82
N TYR A 291 0.80 -27.07 -19.29
CA TYR A 291 0.96 -27.38 -17.87
C TYR A 291 2.41 -27.39 -17.41
N SER A 292 3.36 -27.65 -18.32
CA SER A 292 4.79 -27.59 -18.03
C SER A 292 5.25 -26.16 -17.74
N GLU A 293 4.87 -25.21 -18.58
CA GLU A 293 5.19 -23.81 -18.37
C GLU A 293 4.38 -23.22 -17.20
N ALA A 294 3.13 -23.65 -17.00
CA ALA A 294 2.34 -23.26 -15.83
C ALA A 294 3.04 -23.66 -14.53
N GLU A 295 3.48 -24.94 -14.40
CA GLU A 295 4.25 -25.41 -13.24
C GLU A 295 5.53 -24.59 -13.05
N ASN A 296 6.28 -24.31 -14.11
CA ASN A 296 7.51 -23.53 -14.08
C ASN A 296 7.30 -22.11 -13.54
N GLN A 297 6.25 -21.41 -14.00
CA GLN A 297 5.96 -20.05 -13.55
C GLN A 297 5.45 -20.03 -12.09
N PHE A 298 4.58 -20.96 -11.70
CA PHE A 298 4.11 -21.06 -10.32
C PHE A 298 5.24 -21.42 -9.36
N LEU A 299 6.18 -22.30 -9.73
CA LEU A 299 7.37 -22.61 -8.94
C LEU A 299 8.31 -21.38 -8.80
N LYS A 300 8.46 -20.56 -9.84
CA LYS A 300 9.22 -19.30 -9.71
C LYS A 300 8.56 -18.34 -8.75
N GLY A 301 7.24 -18.21 -8.80
CA GLY A 301 6.45 -17.41 -7.87
C GLY A 301 6.56 -17.92 -6.44
N LEU A 302 6.39 -19.22 -6.23
CA LEU A 302 6.53 -19.87 -4.92
C LEU A 302 7.91 -19.59 -4.31
N LYS A 303 8.99 -19.86 -5.06
CA LYS A 303 10.35 -19.60 -4.60
C LYS A 303 10.60 -18.13 -4.23
N TYR A 304 9.98 -17.21 -4.98
CA TYR A 304 10.06 -15.78 -4.65
C TYR A 304 9.29 -15.47 -3.37
N ALA A 305 8.07 -16.02 -3.19
CA ALA A 305 7.25 -15.87 -2.00
C ALA A 305 7.92 -16.44 -0.75
N GLU A 306 8.58 -17.60 -0.86
CA GLU A 306 9.40 -18.22 0.20
C GLU A 306 10.53 -17.28 0.64
N LYS A 307 11.32 -16.79 -0.32
CA LYS A 307 12.43 -15.86 -0.04
C LYS A 307 11.93 -14.55 0.58
N ALA A 308 10.76 -14.08 0.17
CA ALA A 308 10.14 -12.88 0.72
C ALA A 308 9.39 -13.14 2.04
N GLY A 309 9.21 -14.40 2.46
CA GLY A 309 8.46 -14.79 3.66
C GLY A 309 6.96 -14.47 3.58
N MET A 310 6.37 -14.47 2.38
CA MET A 310 4.97 -14.12 2.13
C MET A 310 4.12 -15.40 2.09
N ILE A 311 3.69 -15.88 3.27
CA ILE A 311 3.05 -17.20 3.43
C ILE A 311 1.72 -17.28 2.68
N ALA A 312 0.90 -16.23 2.69
CA ALA A 312 -0.36 -16.22 1.94
C ALA A 312 -0.14 -16.47 0.44
N ASP A 313 0.86 -15.79 -0.14
CA ASP A 313 1.21 -16.00 -1.56
C ASP A 313 1.81 -17.40 -1.82
N GLN A 314 2.53 -17.98 -0.86
CA GLN A 314 3.01 -19.38 -0.98
C GLN A 314 1.81 -20.35 -1.07
N ILE A 315 0.78 -20.13 -0.26
CA ILE A 315 -0.46 -20.91 -0.28
C ILE A 315 -1.13 -20.82 -1.65
N ASP A 316 -1.29 -19.59 -2.20
CA ASP A 316 -1.90 -19.36 -3.52
C ASP A 316 -1.14 -20.11 -4.64
N PHE A 317 0.20 -20.03 -4.65
CA PHE A 317 1.01 -20.76 -5.63
C PHE A 317 0.94 -22.27 -5.45
N MET A 318 0.93 -22.75 -4.22
CA MET A 318 0.85 -24.19 -3.95
C MET A 318 -0.50 -24.76 -4.38
N GLU A 319 -1.60 -24.02 -4.18
CA GLU A 319 -2.93 -24.39 -4.67
C GLU A 319 -2.92 -24.57 -6.20
N MET A 320 -2.32 -23.63 -6.94
CA MET A 320 -2.22 -23.73 -8.40
C MET A 320 -1.33 -24.88 -8.85
N LEU A 321 -0.26 -25.19 -8.13
CA LEU A 321 0.60 -26.36 -8.42
C LEU A 321 -0.16 -27.68 -8.23
N VAL A 322 -1.00 -27.78 -7.22
CA VAL A 322 -1.90 -28.94 -7.04
C VAL A 322 -2.85 -29.06 -8.22
N GLU A 323 -3.49 -27.96 -8.65
CA GLU A 323 -4.40 -27.99 -9.80
C GLU A 323 -3.69 -28.40 -11.11
N VAL A 324 -2.46 -27.90 -11.36
CA VAL A 324 -1.66 -28.33 -12.50
C VAL A 324 -1.41 -29.85 -12.48
N GLN A 325 -1.05 -30.42 -11.31
CA GLN A 325 -0.76 -31.87 -11.23
C GLN A 325 -2.04 -32.72 -11.39
N LYS A 326 -3.20 -32.22 -11.00
CA LYS A 326 -4.49 -32.88 -11.28
C LYS A 326 -4.73 -32.99 -12.79
N GLU A 327 -4.50 -31.91 -13.54
CA GLU A 327 -4.71 -31.88 -14.98
C GLU A 327 -3.74 -32.81 -15.73
N VAL A 328 -2.46 -32.85 -15.34
CA VAL A 328 -1.48 -33.79 -15.91
C VAL A 328 -1.61 -35.22 -15.36
N LYS A 329 -2.54 -35.46 -14.42
CA LYS A 329 -2.79 -36.75 -13.77
C LYS A 329 -1.57 -37.35 -13.07
N ASN A 330 -0.67 -36.53 -12.58
CA ASN A 330 0.49 -36.95 -11.79
C ASN A 330 0.14 -37.04 -10.30
N LYS A 331 -0.39 -38.19 -9.89
CA LYS A 331 -0.88 -38.41 -8.53
C LYS A 331 0.20 -38.26 -7.44
N ASP A 332 1.43 -38.64 -7.73
CA ASP A 332 2.52 -38.56 -6.76
C ASP A 332 2.85 -37.10 -6.43
N LYS A 333 3.05 -36.24 -7.44
CA LYS A 333 3.28 -34.82 -7.25
C LYS A 333 2.04 -34.10 -6.70
N GLU A 334 0.82 -34.47 -7.12
CA GLU A 334 -0.42 -33.91 -6.59
C GLU A 334 -0.48 -34.07 -5.06
N ILE A 335 -0.19 -35.31 -4.58
CA ILE A 335 -0.18 -35.60 -3.15
C ILE A 335 0.95 -34.86 -2.43
N GLU A 336 2.13 -34.77 -3.03
CA GLU A 336 3.27 -34.05 -2.49
C GLU A 336 2.94 -32.55 -2.31
N TYR A 337 2.46 -31.87 -3.36
CA TYR A 337 2.10 -30.46 -3.30
C TYR A 337 0.90 -30.20 -2.38
N TYR A 338 -0.07 -31.13 -2.34
CA TYR A 338 -1.20 -31.00 -1.44
C TYR A 338 -0.79 -31.08 0.05
N ARG A 339 0.16 -31.93 0.41
CA ARG A 339 0.72 -31.98 1.76
C ARG A 339 1.41 -30.65 2.13
N GLN A 340 2.26 -30.15 1.24
CA GLN A 340 2.94 -28.87 1.46
C GLN A 340 1.93 -27.70 1.59
N PHE A 341 0.85 -27.74 0.80
CA PHE A 341 -0.25 -26.77 0.89
C PHE A 341 -0.94 -26.80 2.27
N ILE A 342 -1.23 -27.98 2.80
CA ILE A 342 -1.82 -28.13 4.13
C ILE A 342 -0.85 -27.63 5.21
N ASP A 343 0.41 -28.05 5.16
CA ASP A 343 1.44 -27.60 6.13
C ASP A 343 1.60 -26.07 6.13
N LEU A 344 1.52 -25.43 4.97
CA LEU A 344 1.55 -23.95 4.87
C LEU A 344 0.29 -23.31 5.46
N LYS A 345 -0.89 -23.90 5.26
CA LYS A 345 -2.15 -23.41 5.85
C LYS A 345 -2.11 -23.50 7.38
N ASP A 346 -1.66 -24.62 7.92
CA ASP A 346 -1.54 -24.83 9.35
C ASP A 346 -0.57 -23.83 9.98
N LYS A 347 0.59 -23.66 9.36
CA LYS A 347 1.60 -22.65 9.76
C LYS A 347 1.03 -21.23 9.71
N ASN A 348 0.28 -20.89 8.68
CA ASN A 348 -0.36 -19.57 8.57
C ASN A 348 -1.37 -19.34 9.68
N GLN A 349 -2.16 -20.38 10.01
CA GLN A 349 -3.12 -20.32 11.09
C GLN A 349 -2.46 -20.17 12.47
N GLU A 350 -1.36 -20.90 12.71
CA GLU A 350 -0.58 -20.76 13.94
C GLU A 350 -0.01 -19.35 14.12
N LEU A 351 0.51 -18.76 13.03
CA LEU A 351 1.01 -17.38 13.05
C LEU A 351 -0.10 -16.36 13.33
N LEU A 352 -1.29 -16.57 12.78
CA LEU A 352 -2.45 -15.72 13.04
C LEU A 352 -2.88 -15.79 14.52
N LEU A 353 -2.97 -17.00 15.10
CA LEU A 353 -3.30 -17.20 16.51
C LEU A 353 -2.26 -16.53 17.42
N LYS A 354 -0.98 -16.74 17.14
CA LYS A 354 0.11 -16.08 17.90
C LYS A 354 0.02 -14.56 17.82
N SER A 355 -0.32 -14.04 16.65
CA SER A 355 -0.53 -12.60 16.45
C SER A 355 -1.70 -12.07 17.28
N GLU A 356 -2.78 -12.83 17.41
CA GLU A 356 -3.93 -12.48 18.25
C GLU A 356 -3.56 -12.49 19.74
N GLU A 357 -2.84 -13.48 20.22
CA GLU A 357 -2.33 -13.55 21.60
C GLU A 357 -1.40 -12.38 21.94
N ASP A 358 -0.46 -12.04 21.04
CA ASP A 358 0.43 -10.90 21.23
C ASP A 358 -0.36 -9.57 21.26
N ASN A 359 -1.44 -9.47 20.51
CA ASN A 359 -2.34 -8.31 20.52
C ASN A 359 -3.13 -8.20 21.81
N GLU A 360 -3.66 -9.30 22.33
CA GLU A 360 -4.36 -9.31 23.63
C GLU A 360 -3.42 -8.86 24.76
N ARG A 361 -2.20 -9.37 24.78
CA ARG A 361 -1.17 -8.94 25.75
C ARG A 361 -0.85 -7.46 25.66
N LEU A 362 -0.77 -6.90 24.44
CA LEU A 362 -0.55 -5.48 24.21
C LEU A 362 -1.75 -4.65 24.70
N MET A 363 -2.98 -5.10 24.44
CA MET A 363 -4.19 -4.43 24.92
C MET A 363 -4.30 -4.45 26.43
N ASP A 364 -3.94 -5.56 27.08
CA ASP A 364 -3.86 -5.65 28.53
C ASP A 364 -2.83 -4.70 29.12
N TYR A 365 -1.64 -4.63 28.51
CA TYR A 365 -0.60 -3.67 28.90
C TYR A 365 -1.09 -2.22 28.85
N PHE A 366 -1.77 -1.82 27.78
CA PHE A 366 -2.31 -0.47 27.63
C PHE A 366 -3.50 -0.21 28.58
N THR A 367 -4.31 -1.24 28.88
CA THR A 367 -5.41 -1.13 29.83
C THR A 367 -4.88 -0.94 31.25
N VAL A 368 -3.82 -1.63 31.62
CA VAL A 368 -3.13 -1.47 32.93
C VAL A 368 -2.48 -0.09 33.04
N GLN A 369 -1.84 0.42 31.96
CA GLN A 369 -1.29 1.78 31.97
C GLN A 369 -2.38 2.85 32.06
N LYS A 370 -3.53 2.67 31.40
CA LYS A 370 -4.66 3.60 31.47
C LYS A 370 -5.27 3.68 32.88
N ASN A 371 -5.26 2.57 33.62
CA ASN A 371 -5.72 2.51 34.99
C ASN A 371 -4.70 3.10 36.00
N ASN A 372 -3.43 3.22 35.58
CA ASN A 372 -2.35 3.82 36.37
C ASN A 372 -2.08 5.30 36.02
N GLU A 373 -2.84 5.89 35.08
CA GLU A 373 -2.76 7.35 34.85
C GLU A 373 -3.27 8.09 36.10
N PRO A 374 -2.55 9.10 36.61
CA PRO A 374 -2.95 9.86 37.78
C PRO A 374 -4.32 10.50 37.50
N THR A 375 -5.21 10.38 38.48
CA THR A 375 -6.58 10.94 38.44
C THR A 375 -6.56 12.42 38.05
N LYS A 376 -7.61 12.86 37.34
CA LYS A 376 -7.80 14.23 36.81
C LYS A 376 -7.41 15.40 37.75
N GLN A 377 -7.20 15.13 39.02
CA GLN A 377 -6.82 16.14 40.02
C GLN A 377 -5.34 16.56 39.93
N SER A 378 -4.44 15.64 39.58
CA SER A 378 -3.01 15.94 39.38
C SER A 378 -2.70 16.64 38.05
N THR A 379 -3.55 16.39 37.03
CA THR A 379 -3.43 17.09 35.74
C THR A 379 -3.85 18.54 35.79
N ASN A 380 -4.83 18.91 36.63
CA ASN A 380 -5.22 20.33 36.80
C ASN A 380 -4.12 21.17 37.47
N GLU A 381 -3.41 20.63 38.44
CA GLU A 381 -2.28 21.35 39.06
C GLU A 381 -1.09 21.51 38.13
N PHE A 382 -0.83 20.52 37.27
CA PHE A 382 0.18 20.58 36.21
C PHE A 382 -0.15 21.64 35.15
N TRP A 383 -1.41 21.71 34.72
CA TRP A 383 -1.85 22.70 33.72
C TRP A 383 -1.96 24.12 34.28
N THR A 384 -2.27 24.29 35.54
CA THR A 384 -2.24 25.63 36.20
C THR A 384 -0.82 26.17 36.36
N GLY A 385 0.18 25.30 36.56
CA GLY A 385 1.60 25.68 36.58
C GLY A 385 2.12 26.13 35.20
N ILE A 386 1.62 25.52 34.12
CA ILE A 386 1.98 25.87 32.73
C ILE A 386 1.30 27.16 32.26
N LEU A 387 0.07 27.44 32.69
CA LEU A 387 -0.68 28.66 32.32
C LEU A 387 -0.09 29.93 32.86
N VAL A 388 0.64 29.89 33.98
CA VAL A 388 1.29 31.06 34.59
C VAL A 388 2.65 31.38 33.92
N GLY A 389 3.28 30.39 33.25
CA GLY A 389 4.59 30.57 32.59
C GLY A 389 4.55 30.80 31.06
N SER A 390 3.41 30.72 30.37
CA SER A 390 3.38 30.49 28.92
C SER A 390 2.64 31.53 28.05
N GLY A 391 2.32 32.70 28.55
CA GLY A 391 1.76 33.79 27.71
C GLY A 391 2.66 34.17 26.51
N THR A 392 3.96 33.96 26.62
CA THR A 392 4.94 34.26 25.57
C THR A 392 5.14 33.11 24.57
N VAL A 393 4.95 31.84 24.99
CA VAL A 393 5.14 30.68 24.14
C VAL A 393 3.95 30.47 23.17
N LEU A 394 2.72 30.75 23.64
CA LEU A 394 1.52 30.69 22.78
C LEU A 394 1.53 31.76 21.69
N LEU A 395 2.02 32.96 21.97
CA LEU A 395 2.20 34.00 20.96
C LEU A 395 3.28 33.61 19.94
N GLY A 396 4.37 32.98 20.40
CA GLY A 396 5.43 32.46 19.53
C GLY A 396 4.93 31.37 18.58
N LEU A 397 4.12 30.44 19.08
CA LEU A 397 3.55 29.35 18.27
C LEU A 397 2.49 29.87 17.29
N MET A 398 1.68 30.83 17.64
CA MET A 398 0.75 31.49 16.71
C MET A 398 1.47 32.27 15.62
N LEU A 399 2.57 32.96 15.94
CA LEU A 399 3.40 33.66 14.96
C LEU A 399 4.12 32.65 14.03
N ILE A 400 4.63 31.55 14.55
CA ILE A 400 5.24 30.50 13.76
C ILE A 400 4.18 29.87 12.81
N LYS A 401 2.98 29.59 13.30
CA LYS A 401 1.87 29.04 12.48
C LYS A 401 1.39 30.04 11.43
N TYR A 402 1.38 31.36 11.76
CA TYR A 402 1.05 32.44 10.83
C TYR A 402 2.11 32.58 9.72
N PHE A 403 3.40 32.59 10.08
CA PHE A 403 4.51 32.69 9.12
C PHE A 403 4.63 31.42 8.27
N TYR A 404 4.36 30.24 8.81
CA TYR A 404 4.37 28.98 8.06
C TYR A 404 3.24 28.94 7.03
N ARG A 405 2.06 29.42 7.39
CA ARG A 405 0.91 29.52 6.47
C ARG A 405 1.16 30.52 5.34
N HIS A 406 1.83 31.61 5.61
CA HIS A 406 2.21 32.58 4.58
C HIS A 406 3.40 32.13 3.72
N LYS A 407 4.36 31.40 4.27
CA LYS A 407 5.51 30.88 3.54
C LYS A 407 5.15 29.71 2.59
N GLN A 408 4.19 28.90 2.96
CA GLN A 408 3.64 27.87 2.05
C GLN A 408 2.92 28.50 0.83
N ILE A 409 2.21 29.59 1.03
CA ILE A 409 1.56 30.31 -0.08
C ILE A 409 2.61 30.88 -1.04
N SER A 410 3.74 31.42 -0.56
CA SER A 410 4.81 31.93 -1.44
C SER A 410 5.62 30.84 -2.12
N PHE A 411 5.73 29.63 -1.52
CA PHE A 411 6.43 28.49 -2.10
C PHE A 411 5.61 27.82 -3.21
N PHE A 412 4.28 27.87 -3.12
CA PHE A 412 3.38 27.36 -4.18
C PHE A 412 3.35 28.26 -5.41
N PHE A 413 3.47 29.57 -5.27
CA PHE A 413 3.46 30.48 -6.41
C PHE A 413 4.79 30.51 -7.19
N ASN A 414 5.94 30.22 -6.55
CA ASN A 414 7.25 30.22 -7.23
C ASN A 414 7.60 28.89 -7.95
N ARG A 415 6.75 27.90 -7.93
CA ARG A 415 6.97 26.59 -8.61
C ARG A 415 6.22 26.46 -9.95
N TYR A 416 5.43 27.48 -10.31
CA TYR A 416 4.66 27.50 -11.57
C TYR A 416 5.20 28.45 -12.65
N ASP A 417 6.32 29.17 -12.38
CA ASP A 417 6.96 30.10 -13.33
C ASP A 417 8.40 29.69 -13.69
N LYS A 418 8.65 28.38 -13.82
CA LYS A 418 9.85 27.88 -14.53
C LYS A 418 9.57 26.55 -15.19
#